data_ff73cb403b44c9bb07b834358a2fb99f
#
_entry.id   ff73cb403b44c9bb07b834358a2fb99f
#
_cell.length_a   1.000
_cell.length_b   1.000
_cell.length_c   1.000
_cell.angle_alpha   90.00
_cell.angle_beta   90.00
_cell.angle_gamma   90.00
#
_symmetry.space_group_name_H-M   'P 1'
#
loop_
_entity.id
_entity.type
_entity.pdbx_description
1 polymer ?
#
loop_
_entity_poly.entity_id
_entity_poly.type
_entity_poly.pdbx_seq_one_letter_code
_entity_poly.pdbx_strand_id
1 'polypeptide(L)' 'LVNAARLYGVNPENALERTNRKFIARFNYLESESKRLGKSMKDMSLAEMDAIWDEAKKRGL' A
#
# COMPACT_ATOMS: atom_id res chain seq x y z
N LEU A 1 12.21 17.03 -11.51
CA LEU A 1 11.64 16.27 -10.40
C LEU A 1 12.72 15.58 -9.60
N VAL A 2 13.60 14.85 -10.29
CA VAL A 2 14.72 14.20 -9.62
C VAL A 2 15.69 15.22 -9.06
N ASN A 3 15.84 16.33 -9.74
CA ASN A 3 16.72 17.41 -9.30
C ASN A 3 16.24 18.04 -7.99
N ALA A 4 14.94 18.12 -7.78
CA ALA A 4 14.40 18.66 -6.53
C ALA A 4 14.82 17.82 -5.33
N ALA A 5 14.80 16.51 -5.48
CA ALA A 5 15.23 15.60 -4.42
C ALA A 5 16.70 15.79 -4.08
N ARG A 6 17.53 16.00 -5.09
CA ARG A 6 18.96 16.26 -4.88
C ARG A 6 19.20 17.59 -4.14
N LEU A 7 18.42 18.60 -4.48
CA LEU A 7 18.55 19.91 -3.85
C LEU A 7 18.28 19.86 -2.35
N TYR A 8 17.39 18.99 -1.93
CA TYR A 8 17.04 18.83 -0.54
C TYR A 8 17.85 17.76 0.19
N GLY A 9 18.79 17.15 -0.52
CA GLY A 9 19.63 16.12 0.09
C GLY A 9 18.89 14.84 0.44
N VAL A 10 17.72 14.63 -0.13
CA VAL A 10 16.93 13.44 0.11
C VAL A 10 17.34 12.34 -0.86
N ASN A 11 17.43 11.12 -0.36
CA ASN A 11 17.65 9.95 -1.23
C ASN A 11 16.30 9.38 -1.64
N PRO A 12 15.82 9.71 -2.86
CA PRO A 12 14.47 9.30 -3.26
C PRO A 12 14.35 7.78 -3.43
N GLU A 13 15.43 7.11 -3.77
CA GLU A 13 15.37 5.66 -3.95
C GLU A 13 15.03 4.93 -2.66
N ASN A 14 15.71 5.28 -1.56
CA ASN A 14 15.44 4.64 -0.28
C ASN A 14 14.05 4.96 0.25
N ALA A 15 13.63 6.22 0.13
CA ALA A 15 12.32 6.65 0.60
C ALA A 15 11.21 5.97 -0.19
N LEU A 16 11.33 5.97 -1.53
CA LEU A 16 10.34 5.35 -2.39
C LEU A 16 10.30 3.84 -2.20
N GLU A 17 11.46 3.20 -2.04
CA GLU A 17 11.52 1.77 -1.85
C GLU A 17 10.80 1.34 -0.58
N ARG A 18 11.00 2.06 0.52
CA ARG A 18 10.33 1.76 1.79
C ARG A 18 8.83 1.93 1.67
N THR A 19 8.39 3.02 1.06
CA THR A 19 6.97 3.29 0.84
C THR A 19 6.35 2.24 -0.07
N ASN A 20 7.07 1.87 -1.12
CA ASN A 20 6.59 0.87 -2.06
C ASN A 20 6.45 -0.50 -1.40
N ARG A 21 7.39 -0.90 -0.56
CA ARG A 21 7.31 -2.19 0.14
C ARG A 21 6.08 -2.25 1.01
N LYS A 22 5.81 -1.19 1.77
CA LYS A 22 4.63 -1.12 2.62
C LYS A 22 3.35 -1.14 1.78
N PHE A 23 3.34 -0.38 0.70
CA PHE A 23 2.19 -0.34 -0.19
C PHE A 23 1.92 -1.72 -0.80
N ILE A 24 2.96 -2.37 -1.31
CA ILE A 24 2.83 -3.69 -1.93
C ILE A 24 2.34 -4.72 -0.90
N ALA A 25 2.88 -4.69 0.30
CA ALA A 25 2.48 -5.61 1.36
C ALA A 25 1.00 -5.43 1.71
N ARG A 26 0.56 -4.18 1.85
CA ARG A 26 -0.84 -3.88 2.13
C ARG A 26 -1.75 -4.24 0.98
N PHE A 27 -1.30 -3.98 -0.25
CA PHE A 27 -2.06 -4.33 -1.44
C PHE A 27 -2.23 -5.84 -1.57
N ASN A 28 -1.16 -6.59 -1.31
CA ASN A 28 -1.21 -8.04 -1.33
C ASN A 28 -2.16 -8.57 -0.26
N TYR A 29 -2.16 -7.96 0.90
CA TYR A 29 -3.11 -8.32 1.95
C TYR A 29 -4.55 -8.07 1.51
N LEU A 30 -4.80 -6.91 0.91
CA LEU A 30 -6.11 -6.55 0.38
C LEU A 30 -6.57 -7.58 -0.67
N GLU A 31 -5.67 -7.93 -1.58
CA GLU A 31 -5.96 -8.90 -2.63
C GLU A 31 -6.26 -10.27 -2.04
N SER A 32 -5.48 -10.71 -1.07
CA SER A 32 -5.72 -11.98 -0.38
C SER A 32 -7.07 -12.01 0.30
N GLU A 33 -7.43 -10.92 0.98
CA GLU A 33 -8.71 -10.82 1.66
C GLU A 33 -9.87 -10.81 0.67
N SER A 34 -9.71 -10.15 -0.47
CA SER A 34 -10.75 -10.13 -1.49
C SER A 34 -11.01 -11.55 -2.02
N LYS A 35 -9.96 -12.33 -2.22
CA LYS A 35 -10.08 -13.73 -2.63
C LYS A 35 -10.77 -14.57 -1.56
N ARG A 36 -10.40 -14.35 -0.31
CA ARG A 36 -10.99 -15.07 0.82
C ARG A 36 -12.49 -14.78 0.92
N LEU A 37 -12.89 -13.56 0.63
CA LEU A 37 -14.29 -13.16 0.65
C LEU A 37 -15.05 -13.57 -0.62
N GLY A 38 -14.35 -14.02 -1.64
CA GLY A 38 -14.97 -14.40 -2.91
C GLY A 38 -15.39 -13.22 -3.75
N LYS A 39 -14.81 -12.04 -3.51
CA LYS A 39 -15.12 -10.84 -4.27
C LYS A 39 -13.88 -10.36 -5.00
N SER A 40 -14.06 -9.78 -6.19
CA SER A 40 -12.95 -9.09 -6.84
C SER A 40 -12.82 -7.69 -6.23
N MET A 41 -11.62 -7.11 -6.35
CA MET A 41 -11.39 -5.77 -5.82
C MET A 41 -12.30 -4.72 -6.49
N LYS A 42 -12.71 -4.99 -7.72
CA LYS A 42 -13.63 -4.11 -8.44
C LYS A 42 -15.03 -4.10 -7.84
N ASP A 43 -15.42 -5.19 -7.19
CA ASP A 43 -16.73 -5.35 -6.58
C ASP A 43 -16.77 -4.87 -5.14
N MET A 44 -15.62 -4.52 -4.59
CA MET A 44 -15.53 -4.06 -3.21
C MET A 44 -15.79 -2.56 -3.13
N SER A 45 -16.50 -2.15 -2.09
CA SER A 45 -16.72 -0.74 -1.82
C SER A 45 -15.45 -0.12 -1.24
N LEU A 46 -15.35 1.20 -1.31
CA LEU A 46 -14.23 1.92 -0.70
C LEU A 46 -14.16 1.65 0.80
N ALA A 47 -15.32 1.57 1.45
CA ALA A 47 -15.36 1.30 2.89
C ALA A 47 -14.76 -0.07 3.22
N GLU A 48 -15.07 -1.07 2.42
CA GLU A 48 -14.51 -2.41 2.60
C GLU A 48 -13.00 -2.40 2.41
N MET A 49 -12.53 -1.75 1.35
CA MET A 49 -11.10 -1.66 1.07
C MET A 49 -10.36 -0.89 2.17
N ASP A 50 -10.94 0.19 2.66
CA ASP A 50 -10.35 0.97 3.75
C ASP A 50 -10.24 0.15 5.03
N ALA A 51 -11.26 -0.62 5.35
CA ALA A 51 -11.25 -1.47 6.54
C ALA A 51 -10.12 -2.50 6.47
N ILE A 52 -9.95 -3.12 5.32
CA ILE A 52 -8.89 -4.11 5.12
C ILE A 52 -7.52 -3.44 5.15
N TRP A 53 -7.40 -2.28 4.54
CA TRP A 53 -6.16 -1.51 4.53
C TRP A 53 -5.73 -1.13 5.94
N ASP A 54 -6.68 -0.65 6.75
CA ASP A 54 -6.42 -0.31 8.15
C ASP A 54 -5.99 -1.53 8.95
N GLU A 55 -6.60 -2.67 8.69
CA GLU A 55 -6.20 -3.91 9.35
C GLU A 55 -4.77 -4.29 8.98
N ALA A 56 -4.40 -4.12 7.72
CA ALA A 56 -3.04 -4.38 7.28
C ALA A 56 -2.05 -3.50 8.04
N LYS A 57 -2.38 -2.23 8.23
CA LYS A 57 -1.55 -1.32 9.03
C LYS A 57 -1.41 -1.78 10.47
N LYS A 58 -2.50 -2.25 11.07
CA LYS A 58 -2.48 -2.75 12.44
C LYS A 58 -1.61 -3.99 12.58
N ARG A 59 -1.50 -4.78 11.53
CA ARG A 59 -0.64 -5.97 11.51
C ARG A 59 0.81 -5.63 11.24
N GLY A 60 1.14 -4.36 11.03
CA GLY A 60 2.50 -3.91 10.78
C GLY A 60 2.93 -4.00 9.33
N LEU A 61 1.98 -4.15 8.43
CA LEU A 61 2.28 -4.18 7.00
C LEU A 61 2.38 -2.79 6.40
#